data_63b07ff0f6c26eb1b62a0c78065e683f
#
_entry.id   63b07ff0f6c26eb1b62a0c78065e683f
#
_cell.length_a   1.000
_cell.length_b   1.000
_cell.length_c   1.000
_cell.angle_alpha   90.00
_cell.angle_beta   90.00
_cell.angle_gamma   90.00
#
_symmetry.space_group_name_H-M   'P 1'
#
loop_
_entity.id
_entity.type
_entity.pdbx_description
1 polymer ?
#
loop_
_entity_poly.entity_id
_entity_poly.type
_entity_poly.pdbx_seq_one_letter_code
_entity_poly.pdbx_strand_id
1 'polypeptide(L)'
;MQTRRIAATGRAAAHLAGTFALALLASAPARAADFDAERMAPESDWTVIVSPYIWAASLKGDASLAGFDTDVDVPFKDTLDHLDLALMGNIELTNGQWGVYFDGQYVRTSQDEELLSHEIGLDIKMTTLAVGAFYQIYEQELGGNTAFGKPRTLSIEPTIGLRWTKLEADVSVAGASASKSADWTDPFVGLRLNADLSERWNLVAEADVGGFDVGSKLSVNAQAYLGYRTEMFGQPTILRAGYRLLYQDYESDDFTGTNKFRWDVNQHGPVIGFSMLF
;
A
#
# COMPACT_ATOMS: atom_id res chain seq x y z
N MET A 1 -6.75 -20.81 -52.97
CA MET A 1 -6.53 -21.44 -51.64
C MET A 1 -6.55 -20.32 -50.62
N GLN A 2 -7.54 -20.27 -49.78
CA GLN A 2 -7.86 -19.19 -48.85
C GLN A 2 -7.12 -19.36 -47.56
N THR A 3 -6.29 -18.38 -47.20
CA THR A 3 -5.72 -18.22 -45.85
C THR A 3 -6.73 -17.52 -44.94
N ARG A 4 -7.25 -18.22 -43.94
CA ARG A 4 -8.07 -17.64 -42.89
C ARG A 4 -7.17 -16.92 -41.85
N ARG A 5 -7.40 -15.61 -41.71
CA ARG A 5 -6.89 -14.84 -40.58
C ARG A 5 -7.73 -15.14 -39.35
N ILE A 6 -7.08 -15.57 -38.28
CA ILE A 6 -7.69 -15.63 -36.95
C ILE A 6 -7.41 -14.28 -36.29
N ALA A 7 -8.48 -13.54 -36.02
CA ALA A 7 -8.41 -12.24 -35.34
C ALA A 7 -8.29 -12.48 -33.81
N ALA A 8 -7.33 -11.84 -33.20
CA ALA A 8 -7.17 -11.79 -31.75
C ALA A 8 -8.28 -10.91 -31.14
N THR A 9 -9.13 -11.50 -30.32
CA THR A 9 -10.07 -10.81 -29.44
C THR A 9 -9.55 -10.90 -28.00
N GLY A 10 -8.80 -9.93 -27.58
CA GLY A 10 -8.24 -9.90 -26.22
C GLY A 10 -7.99 -8.53 -25.65
N ARG A 11 -8.86 -7.54 -25.94
CA ARG A 11 -8.69 -6.17 -25.40
C ARG A 11 -9.92 -5.55 -24.72
N ALA A 12 -10.90 -6.33 -24.30
CA ALA A 12 -12.16 -5.79 -23.79
C ALA A 12 -12.33 -5.85 -22.25
N ALA A 13 -11.44 -6.46 -21.50
CA ALA A 13 -11.62 -6.66 -20.06
C ALA A 13 -10.96 -5.61 -19.16
N ALA A 14 -9.98 -4.84 -19.66
CA ALA A 14 -9.20 -3.91 -18.84
C ALA A 14 -9.88 -2.56 -18.54
N HIS A 15 -10.96 -2.21 -19.26
CA HIS A 15 -11.61 -0.89 -19.10
C HIS A 15 -12.75 -0.83 -18.07
N LEU A 16 -13.16 -1.94 -17.47
CA LEU A 16 -14.29 -1.94 -16.52
C LEU A 16 -13.87 -1.76 -15.05
N ALA A 17 -12.64 -2.06 -14.69
CA ALA A 17 -12.20 -1.92 -13.29
C ALA A 17 -11.85 -0.48 -12.89
N GLY A 18 -11.36 0.33 -13.85
CA GLY A 18 -10.99 1.72 -13.59
C GLY A 18 -12.17 2.69 -13.39
N THR A 19 -13.36 2.32 -13.86
CA THR A 19 -14.54 3.20 -13.82
C THR A 19 -15.33 3.10 -12.51
N PHE A 20 -15.15 2.04 -11.72
CA PHE A 20 -15.91 1.84 -10.48
C PHE A 20 -15.37 2.64 -9.29
N ALA A 21 -14.07 2.92 -9.24
CA ALA A 21 -13.48 3.72 -8.16
C ALA A 21 -13.75 5.23 -8.30
N LEU A 22 -13.98 5.71 -9.53
CA LEU A 22 -14.25 7.13 -9.79
C LEU A 22 -15.74 7.50 -9.69
N ALA A 23 -16.64 6.53 -9.84
CA ALA A 23 -18.09 6.78 -9.84
C ALA A 23 -18.69 7.04 -8.43
N LEU A 24 -18.00 6.65 -7.35
CA LEU A 24 -18.43 6.94 -5.97
C LEU A 24 -18.13 8.38 -5.53
N LEU A 25 -17.29 9.13 -6.27
CA LEU A 25 -16.95 10.52 -5.98
C LEU A 25 -17.84 11.55 -6.71
N ALA A 26 -18.71 11.12 -7.65
CA ALA A 26 -19.39 12.04 -8.57
C ALA A 26 -20.83 12.44 -8.16
N SER A 27 -21.36 12.02 -7.02
CA SER A 27 -22.79 12.26 -6.66
C SER A 27 -23.03 13.23 -5.49
N ALA A 28 -22.05 14.02 -5.08
CA ALA A 28 -22.26 15.08 -4.12
C ALA A 28 -22.64 16.39 -4.85
N PRO A 29 -23.79 17.04 -4.56
CA PRO A 29 -24.11 18.33 -5.14
C PRO A 29 -23.14 19.39 -4.62
N ALA A 30 -22.44 20.06 -5.54
CA ALA A 30 -21.65 21.24 -5.22
C ALA A 30 -22.55 22.33 -4.63
N ARG A 31 -22.52 22.52 -3.32
CA ARG A 31 -22.97 23.71 -2.65
C ARG A 31 -21.76 24.49 -2.21
N ALA A 32 -21.54 25.65 -2.81
CA ALA A 32 -20.73 26.67 -2.20
C ALA A 32 -21.42 27.07 -0.89
N ALA A 33 -20.86 26.65 0.24
CA ALA A 33 -21.31 27.06 1.57
C ALA A 33 -20.20 27.80 2.26
N ASP A 34 -20.53 28.93 2.85
CA ASP A 34 -19.68 29.65 3.77
C ASP A 34 -19.07 28.71 4.80
N PHE A 35 -17.78 28.90 5.06
CA PHE A 35 -16.98 28.09 5.97
C PHE A 35 -17.41 28.39 7.43
N ASP A 36 -18.39 27.68 7.95
CA ASP A 36 -18.76 27.66 9.35
C ASP A 36 -17.97 26.56 10.06
N ALA A 37 -16.93 26.95 10.74
CA ALA A 37 -16.09 26.03 11.54
C ALA A 37 -16.91 25.26 12.62
N GLU A 38 -18.05 25.81 13.06
CA GLU A 38 -18.96 25.17 14.02
C GLU A 38 -19.74 23.98 13.42
N ARG A 39 -19.85 23.86 12.08
CA ARG A 39 -20.52 22.72 11.42
C ARG A 39 -19.62 21.51 11.20
N MET A 40 -18.34 21.63 11.46
CA MET A 40 -17.36 20.56 11.21
C MET A 40 -16.96 19.77 12.48
N ALA A 41 -17.59 20.02 13.62
CA ALA A 41 -17.49 19.11 14.75
C ALA A 41 -18.35 17.87 14.41
N PRO A 42 -17.79 16.67 14.24
CA PRO A 42 -18.59 15.49 14.02
C PRO A 42 -19.49 15.27 15.23
N GLU A 43 -20.79 14.99 15.02
CA GLU A 43 -21.71 14.58 16.08
C GLU A 43 -21.29 13.25 16.73
N SER A 44 -20.32 12.56 16.18
CA SER A 44 -19.73 11.34 16.74
C SER A 44 -18.28 11.59 17.14
N ASP A 45 -17.83 10.96 18.23
CA ASP A 45 -16.43 10.92 18.65
C ASP A 45 -15.54 10.17 17.65
N TRP A 46 -16.13 9.48 16.66
CA TRP A 46 -15.45 8.65 15.68
C TRP A 46 -15.30 9.36 14.33
N THR A 47 -14.12 9.26 13.77
CA THR A 47 -13.73 9.79 12.45
C THR A 47 -13.28 8.64 11.55
N VAL A 48 -13.80 8.62 10.33
CA VAL A 48 -13.31 7.74 9.26
C VAL A 48 -12.29 8.51 8.42
N ILE A 49 -11.12 7.94 8.21
CA ILE A 49 -10.06 8.52 7.40
C ILE A 49 -9.81 7.60 6.21
N VAL A 50 -9.93 8.14 4.99
CA VAL A 50 -9.67 7.40 3.74
C VAL A 50 -8.43 8.00 3.09
N SER A 51 -7.42 7.17 2.84
CA SER A 51 -6.10 7.61 2.42
C SER A 51 -5.60 6.81 1.20
N PRO A 52 -6.03 7.14 -0.03
CA PRO A 52 -5.38 6.61 -1.21
C PRO A 52 -3.96 7.17 -1.34
N TYR A 53 -3.04 6.32 -1.79
CA TYR A 53 -1.64 6.71 -1.99
C TYR A 53 -1.01 5.97 -3.17
N ILE A 54 0.16 6.43 -3.58
CA ILE A 54 1.07 5.77 -4.52
C ILE A 54 2.40 5.61 -3.81
N TRP A 55 2.90 4.37 -3.77
CA TRP A 55 4.23 4.04 -3.27
C TRP A 55 5.12 3.64 -4.44
N ALA A 56 6.13 4.47 -4.72
CA ALA A 56 7.12 4.27 -5.76
C ALA A 56 8.24 3.36 -5.23
N ALA A 57 7.93 2.08 -5.02
CA ALA A 57 8.84 1.14 -4.41
C ALA A 57 9.88 0.59 -5.42
N SER A 58 11.14 0.63 -5.04
CA SER A 58 12.21 -0.21 -5.58
C SER A 58 12.34 -1.47 -4.74
N LEU A 59 12.71 -2.60 -5.35
CA LEU A 59 12.88 -3.89 -4.69
C LEU A 59 14.36 -4.27 -4.74
N LYS A 60 14.91 -4.70 -3.61
CA LYS A 60 16.30 -5.16 -3.52
C LYS A 60 16.45 -6.30 -2.52
N GLY A 61 17.15 -7.37 -2.93
CA GLY A 61 17.38 -8.54 -2.09
C GLY A 61 17.57 -9.81 -2.89
N ASP A 62 17.19 -10.94 -2.30
CA ASP A 62 17.29 -12.27 -2.88
C ASP A 62 15.91 -12.94 -2.93
N ALA A 63 15.61 -13.60 -4.03
CA ALA A 63 14.43 -14.44 -4.15
C ALA A 63 14.76 -15.81 -4.72
N SER A 64 13.99 -16.82 -4.34
CA SER A 64 14.09 -18.15 -4.95
C SER A 64 12.72 -18.59 -5.41
N LEU A 65 12.62 -18.99 -6.66
CA LEU A 65 11.38 -19.49 -7.25
C LEU A 65 11.64 -20.80 -7.98
N ALA A 66 10.88 -21.84 -7.66
CA ALA A 66 10.98 -23.16 -8.28
C ALA A 66 12.40 -23.77 -8.26
N GLY A 67 13.21 -23.47 -7.23
CA GLY A 67 14.58 -23.96 -7.07
C GLY A 67 15.67 -23.13 -7.76
N PHE A 68 15.28 -22.00 -8.38
CA PHE A 68 16.24 -21.03 -8.94
C PHE A 68 16.38 -19.85 -7.99
N ASP A 69 17.62 -19.58 -7.57
CA ASP A 69 17.97 -18.38 -6.80
C ASP A 69 18.24 -17.23 -7.77
N THR A 70 17.71 -16.05 -7.46
CA THR A 70 17.92 -14.82 -8.23
C THR A 70 18.17 -13.65 -7.31
N ASP A 71 19.07 -12.78 -7.69
CA ASP A 71 19.25 -11.46 -7.10
C ASP A 71 18.14 -10.53 -7.61
N VAL A 72 17.46 -9.86 -6.69
CA VAL A 72 16.38 -8.90 -6.98
C VAL A 72 16.98 -7.51 -6.86
N ASP A 73 17.09 -6.80 -7.96
CA ASP A 73 17.47 -5.38 -7.99
C ASP A 73 16.60 -4.68 -9.03
N VAL A 74 15.36 -4.34 -8.63
CA VAL A 74 14.35 -3.74 -9.49
C VAL A 74 14.13 -2.29 -9.06
N PRO A 75 14.73 -1.31 -9.75
CA PRO A 75 14.43 0.11 -9.54
C PRO A 75 12.95 0.40 -9.80
N PHE A 76 12.38 1.38 -9.10
CA PHE A 76 10.99 1.79 -9.33
C PHE A 76 10.68 2.13 -10.79
N LYS A 77 11.65 2.71 -11.51
CA LYS A 77 11.45 3.03 -12.92
C LYS A 77 11.13 1.78 -13.74
N ASP A 78 11.81 0.68 -13.51
CA ASP A 78 11.61 -0.58 -14.22
C ASP A 78 10.24 -1.19 -13.85
N THR A 79 9.84 -1.10 -12.57
CA THR A 79 8.48 -1.45 -12.15
C THR A 79 7.44 -0.61 -12.86
N LEU A 80 7.67 0.71 -13.01
CA LEU A 80 6.73 1.63 -13.68
C LEU A 80 6.61 1.35 -15.18
N ASP A 81 7.71 1.02 -15.84
CA ASP A 81 7.73 0.74 -17.28
C ASP A 81 6.92 -0.54 -17.63
N HIS A 82 6.75 -1.45 -16.68
CA HIS A 82 6.03 -2.72 -16.82
C HIS A 82 4.72 -2.78 -15.99
N LEU A 83 4.27 -1.65 -15.44
CA LEU A 83 3.12 -1.59 -14.56
C LEU A 83 1.80 -1.70 -15.33
N ASP A 84 1.05 -2.75 -15.05
CA ASP A 84 -0.32 -2.90 -15.56
C ASP A 84 -1.35 -2.22 -14.66
N LEU A 85 -1.20 -2.42 -13.35
CA LEU A 85 -2.15 -1.93 -12.35
C LEU A 85 -1.49 -1.79 -10.98
N ALA A 86 -1.74 -0.67 -10.31
CA ALA A 86 -1.47 -0.49 -8.90
C ALA A 86 -2.69 0.10 -8.20
N LEU A 87 -3.09 -0.52 -7.09
CA LEU A 87 -4.12 -0.02 -6.18
C LEU A 87 -3.54 0.00 -4.77
N MET A 88 -3.52 1.17 -4.14
CA MET A 88 -2.96 1.33 -2.81
C MET A 88 -3.81 2.30 -2.00
N GLY A 89 -4.09 1.95 -0.75
CA GLY A 89 -4.87 2.81 0.13
C GLY A 89 -4.99 2.27 1.55
N ASN A 90 -5.32 3.19 2.45
CA ASN A 90 -5.55 2.92 3.85
C ASN A 90 -6.92 3.48 4.23
N ILE A 91 -7.63 2.76 5.09
CA ILE A 91 -8.87 3.22 5.74
C ILE A 91 -8.66 3.07 7.24
N GLU A 92 -8.91 4.14 7.98
CA GLU A 92 -8.80 4.18 9.43
C GLU A 92 -10.12 4.64 10.05
N LEU A 93 -10.50 4.01 11.15
CA LEU A 93 -11.60 4.43 12.02
C LEU A 93 -11.02 4.73 13.40
N THR A 94 -11.18 5.96 13.88
CA THR A 94 -10.59 6.40 15.14
C THR A 94 -11.47 7.38 15.90
N ASN A 95 -11.38 7.36 17.23
CA ASN A 95 -11.91 8.40 18.11
C ASN A 95 -10.82 9.30 18.72
N GLY A 96 -9.60 9.20 18.18
CA GLY A 96 -8.42 9.91 18.70
C GLY A 96 -7.63 9.09 19.73
N GLN A 97 -8.27 8.37 20.63
CA GLN A 97 -7.60 7.51 21.61
C GLN A 97 -7.45 6.06 21.15
N TRP A 98 -8.47 5.52 20.45
CA TRP A 98 -8.49 4.20 19.85
C TRP A 98 -8.61 4.31 18.34
N GLY A 99 -8.05 3.39 17.64
CA GLY A 99 -8.32 3.23 16.22
C GLY A 99 -8.02 1.84 15.71
N VAL A 100 -8.66 1.54 14.59
CA VAL A 100 -8.41 0.36 13.77
C VAL A 100 -8.15 0.83 12.34
N TYR A 101 -7.28 0.14 11.63
CA TYR A 101 -6.99 0.48 10.24
C TYR A 101 -6.85 -0.76 9.37
N PHE A 102 -7.09 -0.55 8.11
CA PHE A 102 -6.85 -1.50 7.03
C PHE A 102 -5.97 -0.81 5.97
N ASP A 103 -4.83 -1.40 5.66
CA ASP A 103 -3.93 -0.96 4.58
C ASP A 103 -3.90 -2.03 3.50
N GLY A 104 -4.09 -1.64 2.24
CA GLY A 104 -4.12 -2.54 1.11
C GLY A 104 -3.25 -2.07 -0.03
N GLN A 105 -2.49 -3.00 -0.61
CA GLN A 105 -1.65 -2.78 -1.78
C GLN A 105 -1.85 -3.95 -2.75
N TYR A 106 -2.08 -3.62 -4.00
CA TYR A 106 -2.09 -4.56 -5.10
C TYR A 106 -1.27 -3.98 -6.25
N VAL A 107 -0.26 -4.71 -6.70
CA VAL A 107 0.58 -4.34 -7.84
C VAL A 107 0.62 -5.52 -8.80
N ARG A 108 0.40 -5.23 -10.07
CA ARG A 108 0.58 -6.18 -11.16
C ARG A 108 1.51 -5.57 -12.20
N THR A 109 2.53 -6.35 -12.58
CA THR A 109 3.46 -6.02 -13.65
C THR A 109 3.50 -7.15 -14.65
N SER A 110 3.63 -6.84 -15.94
CA SER A 110 3.87 -7.82 -17.00
C SER A 110 5.03 -7.37 -17.88
N GLN A 111 5.86 -8.33 -18.23
CA GLN A 111 7.01 -8.15 -19.11
C GLN A 111 7.01 -9.26 -20.16
N ASP A 112 7.03 -8.86 -21.44
CA ASP A 112 7.18 -9.74 -22.57
C ASP A 112 8.51 -9.46 -23.24
N GLU A 113 9.39 -10.46 -23.32
CA GLU A 113 10.67 -10.38 -24.02
C GLU A 113 10.76 -11.44 -25.12
N GLU A 114 11.34 -11.08 -26.25
CA GLU A 114 11.64 -12.01 -27.33
C GLU A 114 13.10 -12.50 -27.21
N LEU A 115 13.28 -13.78 -26.83
CA LEU A 115 14.59 -14.42 -26.75
C LEU A 115 14.67 -15.59 -27.70
N LEU A 116 15.63 -15.58 -28.65
CA LEU A 116 15.89 -16.64 -29.62
C LEU A 116 14.64 -17.07 -30.43
N SER A 117 13.82 -16.09 -30.85
CA SER A 117 12.54 -16.29 -31.56
C SER A 117 11.43 -16.97 -30.77
N HIS A 118 11.51 -16.96 -29.43
CA HIS A 118 10.45 -17.35 -28.53
C HIS A 118 10.04 -16.17 -27.68
N GLU A 119 8.73 -15.97 -27.54
CA GLU A 119 8.17 -15.00 -26.61
C GLU A 119 8.26 -15.60 -25.19
N ILE A 120 8.89 -14.87 -24.28
CA ILE A 120 8.94 -15.17 -22.85
C ILE A 120 8.12 -14.09 -22.16
N GLY A 121 7.01 -14.48 -21.55
CA GLY A 121 6.17 -13.61 -20.73
C GLY A 121 6.42 -13.87 -19.25
N LEU A 122 6.52 -12.82 -18.46
CA LEU A 122 6.59 -12.84 -17.01
C LEU A 122 5.53 -11.89 -16.43
N ASP A 123 4.55 -12.47 -15.76
CA ASP A 123 3.54 -11.74 -14.99
C ASP A 123 3.83 -11.88 -13.49
N ILE A 124 3.94 -10.78 -12.78
CA ILE A 124 4.11 -10.76 -11.33
C ILE A 124 2.94 -10.00 -10.69
N LYS A 125 2.31 -10.61 -9.70
CA LYS A 125 1.27 -10.00 -8.88
C LYS A 125 1.70 -10.04 -7.42
N MET A 126 1.67 -8.89 -6.80
CA MET A 126 1.93 -8.74 -5.37
C MET A 126 0.74 -8.11 -4.69
N THR A 127 0.24 -8.78 -3.65
CA THR A 127 -0.83 -8.29 -2.78
C THR A 127 -0.33 -8.25 -1.36
N THR A 128 -0.48 -7.10 -0.70
CA THR A 128 -0.22 -6.96 0.74
C THR A 128 -1.44 -6.33 1.38
N LEU A 129 -2.00 -7.01 2.40
CA LEU A 129 -3.11 -6.50 3.19
C LEU A 129 -2.69 -6.50 4.65
N ALA A 130 -2.90 -5.39 5.33
CA ALA A 130 -2.65 -5.30 6.77
C ALA A 130 -3.91 -4.80 7.48
N VAL A 131 -4.20 -5.38 8.62
CA VAL A 131 -5.19 -4.92 9.57
C VAL A 131 -4.52 -4.71 10.91
N GLY A 132 -4.75 -3.56 11.52
CA GLY A 132 -4.17 -3.24 12.81
C GLY A 132 -5.06 -2.39 13.68
N ALA A 133 -4.67 -2.32 14.95
CA ALA A 133 -5.27 -1.45 15.95
C ALA A 133 -4.18 -0.65 16.66
N PHE A 134 -4.54 0.52 17.15
CA PHE A 134 -3.67 1.36 17.94
C PHE A 134 -4.40 1.91 19.16
N TYR A 135 -3.59 2.31 20.16
CA TYR A 135 -4.07 2.98 21.36
C TYR A 135 -3.12 4.10 21.73
N GLN A 136 -3.63 5.33 21.90
CA GLN A 136 -2.85 6.49 22.30
C GLN A 136 -2.50 6.39 23.78
N ILE A 137 -1.20 6.20 24.06
CA ILE A 137 -0.68 6.09 25.44
C ILE A 137 -0.11 7.42 25.94
N TYR A 138 0.20 8.33 25.04
CA TYR A 138 0.76 9.64 25.37
C TYR A 138 0.21 10.71 24.44
N GLU A 139 -0.16 11.84 24.99
CA GLU A 139 -0.50 13.05 24.26
C GLU A 139 0.03 14.26 25.02
N GLN A 140 0.59 15.20 24.28
CA GLN A 140 1.04 16.50 24.77
C GLN A 140 0.54 17.59 23.86
N GLU A 141 -0.17 18.57 24.41
CA GLU A 141 -0.53 19.78 23.69
C GLU A 141 0.72 20.64 23.43
N LEU A 142 0.87 21.10 22.18
CA LEU A 142 1.97 21.94 21.71
C LEU A 142 1.62 23.44 21.66
N GLY A 143 0.38 23.78 22.06
CA GLY A 143 -0.19 25.11 22.01
C GLY A 143 -0.64 25.53 20.61
N GLY A 144 -1.67 26.38 20.56
CA GLY A 144 -2.36 26.77 19.34
C GLY A 144 -3.19 25.65 18.71
N ASN A 145 -3.87 25.95 17.62
CA ASN A 145 -4.78 25.03 16.94
C ASN A 145 -4.25 24.62 15.56
N THR A 146 -4.71 23.49 15.08
CA THR A 146 -4.56 23.05 13.71
C THR A 146 -5.52 23.83 12.79
N ALA A 147 -5.32 23.77 11.48
CA ALA A 147 -6.24 24.32 10.49
C ALA A 147 -7.64 23.72 10.54
N PHE A 148 -7.80 22.57 11.21
CA PHE A 148 -9.10 21.92 11.43
C PHE A 148 -9.73 22.27 12.81
N GLY A 149 -9.19 23.29 13.50
CA GLY A 149 -9.73 23.80 14.75
C GLY A 149 -9.41 22.96 16.01
N LYS A 150 -8.74 21.83 15.88
CA LYS A 150 -8.33 20.98 17.01
C LYS A 150 -7.03 21.49 17.64
N PRO A 151 -6.77 21.29 18.96
CA PRO A 151 -5.48 21.57 19.56
C PRO A 151 -4.33 20.88 18.80
N ARG A 152 -3.18 21.53 18.73
CA ARG A 152 -1.96 20.92 18.19
C ARG A 152 -1.35 20.01 19.24
N THR A 153 -1.06 18.77 18.84
CA THR A 153 -0.57 17.73 19.75
C THR A 153 0.66 17.00 19.22
N LEU A 154 1.35 16.35 20.16
CA LEU A 154 2.30 15.27 19.92
C LEU A 154 1.69 14.03 20.57
N SER A 155 1.48 12.95 19.82
CA SER A 155 0.99 11.67 20.35
C SER A 155 1.91 10.50 20.05
N ILE A 156 1.85 9.48 20.91
CA ILE A 156 2.53 8.20 20.77
C ILE A 156 1.49 7.08 20.91
N GLU A 157 1.47 6.19 19.92
CA GLU A 157 0.44 5.17 19.75
C GLU A 157 1.08 3.81 19.43
N PRO A 158 1.24 2.90 20.41
CA PRO A 158 1.50 1.49 20.15
C PRO A 158 0.50 0.92 19.16
N THR A 159 1.00 0.07 18.26
CA THR A 159 0.20 -0.62 17.24
C THR A 159 0.39 -2.13 17.33
N ILE A 160 -0.64 -2.88 16.96
CA ILE A 160 -0.61 -4.33 16.80
C ILE A 160 -1.46 -4.73 15.62
N GLY A 161 -1.08 -5.77 14.90
CA GLY A 161 -1.88 -6.22 13.77
C GLY A 161 -1.38 -7.49 13.11
N LEU A 162 -1.96 -7.75 11.92
CA LEU A 162 -1.63 -8.85 11.03
C LEU A 162 -1.38 -8.27 9.64
N ARG A 163 -0.34 -8.75 8.96
CA ARG A 163 0.01 -8.42 7.57
C ARG A 163 0.02 -9.70 6.75
N TRP A 164 -0.90 -9.83 5.81
CA TRP A 164 -0.90 -10.90 4.82
C TRP A 164 -0.25 -10.41 3.54
N THR A 165 0.69 -11.21 3.02
CA THR A 165 1.37 -10.96 1.75
C THR A 165 1.18 -12.16 0.85
N LYS A 166 0.86 -11.92 -0.43
CA LYS A 166 0.79 -12.93 -1.48
C LYS A 166 1.60 -12.48 -2.67
N LEU A 167 2.45 -13.38 -3.17
CA LEU A 167 3.21 -13.26 -4.41
C LEU A 167 2.76 -14.33 -5.38
N GLU A 168 2.50 -13.94 -6.62
CA GLU A 168 2.18 -14.83 -7.73
C GLU A 168 3.09 -14.48 -8.90
N ALA A 169 3.75 -15.48 -9.47
CA ALA A 169 4.58 -15.35 -10.66
C ALA A 169 4.10 -16.36 -11.71
N ASP A 170 3.74 -15.86 -12.87
CA ASP A 170 3.33 -16.64 -14.03
C ASP A 170 4.41 -16.46 -15.11
N VAL A 171 5.05 -17.54 -15.54
CA VAL A 171 6.05 -17.55 -16.59
C VAL A 171 5.50 -18.30 -17.79
N SER A 172 5.56 -17.73 -18.98
CA SER A 172 5.18 -18.35 -20.22
C SER A 172 6.36 -18.39 -21.21
N VAL A 173 6.61 -19.55 -21.82
CA VAL A 173 7.65 -19.76 -22.82
C VAL A 173 7.11 -20.63 -23.94
N ALA A 174 7.13 -20.13 -25.17
CA ALA A 174 6.73 -20.88 -26.37
C ALA A 174 5.36 -21.56 -26.29
N GLY A 175 4.39 -20.95 -25.58
CA GLY A 175 3.03 -21.47 -25.40
C GLY A 175 2.87 -22.45 -24.24
N ALA A 176 3.92 -22.78 -23.51
CA ALA A 176 3.84 -23.46 -22.21
C ALA A 176 3.88 -22.44 -21.08
N SER A 177 3.06 -22.60 -20.06
CA SER A 177 3.05 -21.72 -18.89
C SER A 177 3.24 -22.50 -17.59
N ALA A 178 3.90 -21.87 -16.62
CA ALA A 178 4.06 -22.35 -15.26
C ALA A 178 3.74 -21.22 -14.29
N SER A 179 2.92 -21.52 -13.29
CA SER A 179 2.55 -20.60 -12.22
C SER A 179 3.09 -21.07 -10.89
N LYS A 180 3.59 -20.13 -10.09
CA LYS A 180 3.95 -20.35 -8.70
C LYS A 180 3.41 -19.21 -7.85
N SER A 181 2.91 -19.55 -6.66
CA SER A 181 2.46 -18.57 -5.67
C SER A 181 2.92 -18.97 -4.27
N ALA A 182 3.14 -17.97 -3.45
CA ALA A 182 3.35 -18.11 -2.02
C ALA A 182 2.57 -17.03 -1.31
N ASP A 183 2.04 -17.35 -0.13
CA ASP A 183 1.41 -16.39 0.75
C ASP A 183 1.74 -16.71 2.21
N TRP A 184 1.79 -15.67 3.02
CA TRP A 184 2.08 -15.76 4.45
C TRP A 184 1.40 -14.64 5.22
N THR A 185 1.26 -14.84 6.54
CA THR A 185 0.67 -13.86 7.45
C THR A 185 1.60 -13.60 8.62
N ASP A 186 2.04 -12.35 8.73
CA ASP A 186 2.92 -11.87 9.78
C ASP A 186 2.12 -11.16 10.87
N PRO A 187 2.08 -11.66 12.10
CA PRO A 187 1.72 -10.82 13.25
C PRO A 187 2.80 -9.74 13.43
N PHE A 188 2.40 -8.52 13.78
CA PHE A 188 3.33 -7.43 14.05
C PHE A 188 2.95 -6.61 15.26
N VAL A 189 3.96 -5.96 15.86
CA VAL A 189 3.80 -4.92 16.88
C VAL A 189 4.63 -3.72 16.46
N GLY A 190 4.14 -2.53 16.79
CA GLY A 190 4.80 -1.30 16.34
C GLY A 190 4.49 -0.10 17.20
N LEU A 191 4.91 1.05 16.67
CA LEU A 191 4.71 2.34 17.29
C LEU A 191 4.43 3.37 16.21
N ARG A 192 3.43 4.21 16.44
CA ARG A 192 3.13 5.38 15.63
C ARG A 192 3.38 6.65 16.46
N LEU A 193 3.94 7.65 15.84
CA LEU A 193 4.14 8.99 16.36
C LEU A 193 3.43 9.99 15.45
N ASN A 194 2.58 10.84 16.01
CA ASN A 194 1.98 11.97 15.31
C ASN A 194 2.44 13.26 15.99
N ALA A 195 2.87 14.25 15.19
CA ALA A 195 3.33 15.55 15.69
C ALA A 195 2.81 16.68 14.83
N ASP A 196 2.09 17.61 15.41
CA ASP A 196 1.62 18.84 14.77
C ASP A 196 2.70 19.91 14.78
N LEU A 197 3.48 20.01 13.69
CA LEU A 197 4.60 20.95 13.58
C LEU A 197 4.13 22.41 13.53
N SER A 198 2.97 22.65 12.92
CA SER A 198 2.33 23.97 12.86
C SER A 198 0.82 23.81 12.66
N GLU A 199 0.11 24.91 12.49
CA GLU A 199 -1.32 24.92 12.15
C GLU A 199 -1.63 23.99 10.96
N ARG A 200 -0.81 24.04 9.90
CA ARG A 200 -1.04 23.29 8.66
C ARG A 200 -0.15 22.08 8.46
N TRP A 201 1.00 22.02 9.09
CA TRP A 201 1.97 20.96 8.89
C TRP A 201 1.96 19.95 10.03
N ASN A 202 1.95 18.67 9.70
CA ASN A 202 2.14 17.58 10.65
C ASN A 202 3.17 16.57 10.13
N LEU A 203 3.75 15.84 11.05
CA LEU A 203 4.63 14.70 10.81
C LEU A 203 3.94 13.45 11.38
N VAL A 204 3.91 12.38 10.60
CA VAL A 204 3.53 11.05 11.07
C VAL A 204 4.70 10.12 10.80
N ALA A 205 5.14 9.37 11.79
CA ALA A 205 6.13 8.32 11.64
C ALA A 205 5.58 7.04 12.27
N GLU A 206 5.79 5.91 11.60
CA GLU A 206 5.35 4.60 12.07
C GLU A 206 6.44 3.57 11.78
N ALA A 207 6.66 2.67 12.72
CA ALA A 207 7.52 1.52 12.52
C ALA A 207 6.94 0.30 13.24
N ASP A 208 7.02 -0.86 12.60
CA ASP A 208 6.61 -2.14 13.17
C ASP A 208 7.63 -3.25 12.85
N VAL A 209 7.65 -4.24 13.69
CA VAL A 209 8.37 -5.49 13.54
C VAL A 209 7.40 -6.65 13.65
N GLY A 210 7.55 -7.65 12.81
CA GLY A 210 6.64 -8.79 12.70
C GLY A 210 7.31 -10.04 12.16
N GLY A 211 6.48 -11.03 11.79
CA GLY A 211 6.91 -12.32 11.33
C GLY A 211 7.06 -13.29 12.49
N PHE A 212 8.13 -13.18 13.28
CA PHE A 212 8.40 -13.97 14.48
C PHE A 212 8.38 -15.49 14.24
N ASP A 213 8.75 -15.96 13.03
CA ASP A 213 8.64 -17.35 12.59
C ASP A 213 7.19 -17.92 12.58
N VAL A 214 6.17 -17.04 12.58
CA VAL A 214 4.76 -17.44 12.40
C VAL A 214 4.40 -17.48 10.91
N GLY A 215 4.68 -16.40 10.17
CA GLY A 215 4.62 -16.32 8.73
C GLY A 215 6.02 -16.21 8.16
N SER A 216 6.57 -14.99 8.09
CA SER A 216 7.97 -14.76 7.77
C SER A 216 8.87 -14.92 9.02
N LYS A 217 10.18 -15.13 8.81
CA LYS A 217 11.17 -15.09 9.89
C LYS A 217 11.24 -13.71 10.51
N LEU A 218 11.22 -12.69 9.65
CA LEU A 218 11.27 -11.29 10.03
C LEU A 218 10.51 -10.43 9.02
N SER A 219 9.70 -9.52 9.50
CA SER A 219 9.09 -8.45 8.73
C SER A 219 9.34 -7.13 9.45
N VAL A 220 9.81 -6.10 8.73
CA VAL A 220 10.02 -4.75 9.28
C VAL A 220 9.37 -3.75 8.34
N ASN A 221 8.43 -2.96 8.85
CA ASN A 221 7.88 -1.84 8.11
C ASN A 221 8.25 -0.54 8.83
N ALA A 222 8.67 0.47 8.08
CA ALA A 222 8.93 1.81 8.59
C ALA A 222 8.47 2.83 7.56
N GLN A 223 7.76 3.88 8.03
CA GLN A 223 7.27 4.94 7.16
C GLN A 223 7.24 6.28 7.90
N ALA A 224 7.47 7.36 7.17
CA ALA A 224 7.35 8.71 7.68
C ALA A 224 6.76 9.63 6.62
N TYR A 225 5.82 10.49 7.01
CA TYR A 225 5.10 11.41 6.14
C TYR A 225 5.10 12.82 6.71
N LEU A 226 5.38 13.79 5.85
CA LEU A 226 5.04 15.17 6.07
C LEU A 226 3.65 15.43 5.47
N GLY A 227 2.73 15.93 6.29
CA GLY A 227 1.37 16.23 5.90
C GLY A 227 1.08 17.73 5.87
N TYR A 228 0.31 18.17 4.88
CA TYR A 228 -0.19 19.56 4.76
C TYR A 228 -1.72 19.57 4.82
N ARG A 229 -2.28 20.22 5.83
CA ARG A 229 -3.72 20.36 6.04
C ARG A 229 -4.32 21.36 5.09
N THR A 230 -5.35 20.94 4.38
CA THR A 230 -6.14 21.73 3.43
C THR A 230 -7.57 21.23 3.42
N GLU A 231 -8.37 21.75 2.52
CA GLU A 231 -9.71 21.28 2.21
C GLU A 231 -9.79 20.88 0.75
N MET A 232 -10.41 19.75 0.47
CA MET A 232 -10.72 19.30 -0.89
C MET A 232 -12.15 18.75 -0.92
N PHE A 233 -12.93 19.16 -1.90
CA PHE A 233 -14.34 18.73 -2.09
C PHE A 233 -15.22 18.97 -0.87
N GLY A 234 -14.93 20.03 -0.08
CA GLY A 234 -15.66 20.35 1.15
C GLY A 234 -15.34 19.44 2.34
N GLN A 235 -14.24 18.66 2.27
CA GLN A 235 -13.78 17.77 3.34
C GLN A 235 -12.40 18.18 3.84
N PRO A 236 -12.15 18.11 5.17
CA PRO A 236 -10.81 18.24 5.72
C PRO A 236 -9.88 17.20 5.09
N THR A 237 -8.79 17.66 4.52
CA THR A 237 -7.87 16.82 3.76
C THR A 237 -6.43 17.10 4.16
N ILE A 238 -5.63 16.07 4.27
CA ILE A 238 -4.19 16.15 4.52
C ILE A 238 -3.47 15.60 3.28
N LEU A 239 -2.76 16.46 2.54
CA LEU A 239 -1.84 16.03 1.49
C LEU A 239 -0.61 15.44 2.17
N ARG A 240 -0.12 14.29 1.70
CA ARG A 240 0.99 13.56 2.32
C ARG A 240 2.08 13.27 1.31
N ALA A 241 3.32 13.50 1.73
CA ALA A 241 4.52 13.06 1.01
C ALA A 241 5.50 12.47 2.03
N GLY A 242 6.13 11.36 1.68
CA GLY A 242 6.98 10.66 2.62
C GLY A 242 7.81 9.56 2.00
N TYR A 243 8.29 8.67 2.85
CA TYR A 243 9.09 7.54 2.47
C TYR A 243 8.66 6.31 3.27
N ARG A 244 8.60 5.15 2.59
CA ARG A 244 8.25 3.85 3.20
C ARG A 244 9.31 2.82 2.86
N LEU A 245 9.55 1.91 3.81
CA LEU A 245 10.36 0.72 3.70
C LEU A 245 9.54 -0.45 4.23
N LEU A 246 9.54 -1.57 3.50
CA LEU A 246 9.02 -2.85 3.95
C LEU A 246 10.05 -3.93 3.61
N TYR A 247 10.66 -4.51 4.63
CA TYR A 247 11.54 -5.67 4.54
C TYR A 247 10.80 -6.93 4.97
N GLN A 248 10.95 -8.03 4.24
CA GLN A 248 10.38 -9.33 4.59
C GLN A 248 11.37 -10.44 4.26
N ASP A 249 11.64 -11.32 5.22
CA ASP A 249 12.39 -12.57 5.06
C ASP A 249 11.43 -13.75 5.28
N TYR A 250 10.92 -14.28 4.16
CA TYR A 250 10.04 -15.43 4.13
C TYR A 250 10.67 -16.61 3.40
N GLU A 251 10.51 -17.80 3.95
CA GLU A 251 10.93 -19.06 3.35
C GLU A 251 9.82 -20.10 3.54
N SER A 252 9.43 -20.81 2.46
CA SER A 252 8.38 -21.83 2.56
C SER A 252 8.85 -23.05 3.34
N ASP A 253 7.93 -23.71 4.06
CA ASP A 253 8.20 -24.94 4.84
C ASP A 253 8.77 -26.07 3.98
N ASP A 254 8.35 -26.16 2.70
CA ASP A 254 8.80 -27.13 1.71
C ASP A 254 10.02 -26.61 0.90
N PHE A 255 11.01 -26.04 1.56
CA PHE A 255 12.18 -25.45 0.91
C PHE A 255 13.14 -26.47 0.28
N THR A 256 12.60 -27.34 -0.57
CA THR A 256 13.37 -28.38 -1.25
C THR A 256 12.99 -28.52 -2.73
N GLY A 257 14.03 -28.63 -3.59
CA GLY A 257 13.85 -28.88 -5.02
C GLY A 257 13.03 -27.80 -5.72
N THR A 258 12.07 -28.19 -6.53
CA THR A 258 11.21 -27.28 -7.30
C THR A 258 10.12 -26.58 -6.47
N ASN A 259 9.98 -26.91 -5.19
CA ASN A 259 9.03 -26.26 -4.28
C ASN A 259 9.70 -25.13 -3.48
N LYS A 260 11.03 -24.97 -3.65
CA LYS A 260 11.78 -23.90 -2.99
C LYS A 260 11.19 -22.55 -3.35
N PHE A 261 10.75 -21.83 -2.32
CA PHE A 261 10.36 -20.42 -2.42
C PHE A 261 10.99 -19.66 -1.25
N ARG A 262 11.73 -18.61 -1.58
CA ARG A 262 12.30 -17.65 -0.63
C ARG A 262 12.06 -16.24 -1.13
N TRP A 263 11.77 -15.36 -0.19
CA TRP A 263 11.60 -13.94 -0.40
C TRP A 263 12.32 -13.19 0.72
N ASP A 264 13.52 -12.71 0.43
CA ASP A 264 14.36 -11.93 1.34
C ASP A 264 14.60 -10.58 0.67
N VAL A 265 13.55 -9.71 0.72
CA VAL A 265 13.53 -8.51 -0.09
C VAL A 265 13.14 -7.30 0.72
N ASN A 266 13.87 -6.22 0.49
CA ASN A 266 13.59 -4.88 0.94
C ASN A 266 12.91 -4.09 -0.19
N GLN A 267 11.69 -3.62 0.10
CA GLN A 267 10.94 -2.71 -0.75
C GLN A 267 11.03 -1.32 -0.12
N HIS A 268 11.47 -0.31 -0.86
CA HIS A 268 11.61 1.02 -0.30
C HIS A 268 11.42 2.11 -1.36
N GLY A 269 10.90 3.26 -0.97
CA GLY A 269 10.73 4.35 -1.91
C GLY A 269 9.83 5.47 -1.40
N PRO A 270 9.71 6.57 -2.17
CA PRO A 270 8.84 7.67 -1.84
C PRO A 270 7.37 7.28 -1.94
N VAL A 271 6.56 7.89 -1.08
CA VAL A 271 5.11 7.76 -1.05
C VAL A 271 4.47 9.13 -1.15
N ILE A 272 3.46 9.26 -1.97
CA ILE A 272 2.60 10.44 -2.07
C ILE A 272 1.13 10.01 -1.99
N GLY A 273 0.31 10.83 -1.37
CA GLY A 273 -1.13 10.56 -1.25
C GLY A 273 -1.85 11.69 -0.54
N PHE A 274 -3.08 11.41 -0.16
CA PHE A 274 -3.86 12.32 0.68
C PHE A 274 -4.77 11.52 1.62
N SER A 275 -5.21 12.17 2.69
CA SER A 275 -6.16 11.60 3.65
C SER A 275 -7.34 12.54 3.79
N MET A 276 -8.54 12.03 3.54
CA MET A 276 -9.81 12.75 3.73
C MET A 276 -10.46 12.27 5.02
N LEU A 277 -10.96 13.21 5.81
CA LEU A 277 -11.58 12.95 7.11
C LEU A 277 -13.11 13.12 6.97
N PHE A 278 -13.86 12.14 7.51
CA PHE A 278 -15.33 12.09 7.45
C PHE A 278 -15.92 11.88 8.84
#